data_b5e854ff98c5e56d05af31eecea79f80
#
_entry.id   b5e854ff98c5e56d05af31eecea79f80
#
_cell.length_a   1.000
_cell.length_b   1.000
_cell.length_c   1.000
_cell.angle_alpha   90.00
_cell.angle_beta   90.00
_cell.angle_gamma   90.00
#
_symmetry.space_group_name_H-M   'P 1'
#
loop_
_entity.id
_entity.type
_entity.pdbx_description
1 polymer ?
#
loop_
_entity_poly.entity_id
_entity_poly.type
_entity_poly.pdbx_seq_one_letter_code
_entity_poly.pdbx_strand_id
1 'polypeptide(L)'
;MIRITELALPLDHAPDALRPAIARRLGIADQDLIDFTVFKRSYDARKKNTEITFVYIVDLSANNEPAILARLAGDAHIRPAPDTAYYPVASAPEDLTERPVIIGFGPCGLFAALTLAQMGFKPIVLERGREVRQRTKDTWALWRKHVLTPESNVQFGEGGAGLFSDGKLYSQXXDPKFYGRKVMXEFVRAGAPDEILYVSKPHIGTFRLTGVVAAMRXEIRALGGEVRFESKXSDFMIRDGRIEGVTLAXGTQLQSRYVVLALGHSSRDTFRXLHARGVFMEAKPFALGFRIEHPQSLIDKARLGKYAGHPALGAADYKLVHHAKNGRAVYSFCMCPGGTVVAATSETGRVVTNGMSQYSRNERNANAGIVVGISPEQDFPGGPLAGLALQETLESHAYVLGGSDYCAPGQLVGDFIRAQASSEFGDVEPSYKPGVKLGDLATALPAYAIDAIREALPVFGRQIRGFDRDDAVLTGIESRTSSPLRITRDNQHLQSLNTRGLYPAGEGAGYAGGILSAGVDGIKVAEALATAMLADRVATPGKLRDQH
;
A
#
# COMPACT_ATOMS: atom_id res chain seq x y z
N MET A 1 17.66 -17.77 21.52
CA MET A 1 16.51 -18.45 20.89
C MET A 1 16.96 -19.17 19.62
N ILE A 2 16.24 -20.23 19.27
CA ILE A 2 16.52 -21.04 18.08
C ILE A 2 15.38 -20.83 17.09
N ARG A 3 15.73 -20.78 15.80
CA ARG A 3 14.74 -20.70 14.73
C ARG A 3 14.72 -22.01 13.94
N ILE A 4 13.50 -22.54 13.70
CA ILE A 4 13.28 -23.66 12.80
C ILE A 4 12.52 -23.14 11.58
N THR A 5 13.01 -23.45 10.37
CA THR A 5 12.30 -23.14 9.14
C THR A 5 11.81 -24.44 8.49
N GLU A 6 10.86 -24.31 7.57
CA GLU A 6 10.30 -25.45 6.80
C GLU A 6 9.69 -26.53 7.68
N LEU A 7 9.02 -26.13 8.75
CA LEU A 7 8.32 -27.10 9.61
C LEU A 7 6.90 -27.26 9.07
N ALA A 8 6.62 -28.42 8.46
CA ALA A 8 5.35 -28.65 7.78
C ALA A 8 4.39 -29.42 8.65
N LEU A 9 3.12 -29.00 8.62
CA LEU A 9 2.02 -29.69 9.32
C LEU A 9 0.79 -29.73 8.42
N PRO A 10 -0.08 -30.74 8.54
CA PRO A 10 -1.31 -30.74 7.74
C PRO A 10 -2.17 -29.52 8.01
N LEU A 11 -2.98 -29.11 7.01
CA LEU A 11 -3.89 -27.97 7.18
C LEU A 11 -4.80 -28.13 8.39
N ASP A 12 -5.22 -29.33 8.66
CA ASP A 12 -6.20 -29.61 9.71
C ASP A 12 -5.57 -30.07 11.01
N HIS A 13 -4.28 -29.76 11.24
CA HIS A 13 -3.63 -30.18 12.47
C HIS A 13 -4.32 -29.55 13.69
N ALA A 14 -4.22 -30.25 14.81
CA ALA A 14 -4.78 -29.76 16.06
C ALA A 14 -4.06 -28.49 16.50
N PRO A 15 -4.75 -27.58 17.20
CA PRO A 15 -4.07 -26.36 17.66
C PRO A 15 -2.84 -26.61 18.53
N ASP A 16 -2.79 -27.73 19.24
CA ASP A 16 -1.68 -28.04 20.12
C ASP A 16 -0.62 -28.95 19.47
N ALA A 17 -0.69 -29.12 18.14
CA ALA A 17 0.24 -30.01 17.43
C ALA A 17 1.63 -29.42 17.25
N LEU A 18 1.77 -28.09 17.32
CA LEU A 18 3.06 -27.46 17.07
C LEU A 18 4.10 -27.80 18.11
N ARG A 19 3.72 -27.77 19.39
CA ARG A 19 4.69 -28.03 20.46
C ARG A 19 5.36 -29.40 20.32
N PRO A 20 4.62 -30.50 20.18
CA PRO A 20 5.30 -31.79 19.96
C PRO A 20 6.06 -31.86 18.64
N ALA A 21 5.58 -31.18 17.59
CA ALA A 21 6.30 -31.19 16.31
C ALA A 21 7.66 -30.50 16.45
N ILE A 22 7.72 -29.40 17.20
CA ILE A 22 8.98 -28.69 17.44
C ILE A 22 9.95 -29.59 18.24
N ALA A 23 9.45 -30.21 19.31
CA ALA A 23 10.30 -31.09 20.13
C ALA A 23 10.86 -32.25 19.32
N ARG A 24 10.02 -32.87 18.47
CA ARG A 24 10.47 -33.96 17.60
C ARG A 24 11.52 -33.47 16.61
N ARG A 25 11.30 -32.33 16.02
CA ARG A 25 12.22 -31.80 15.01
C ARG A 25 13.60 -31.53 15.61
N LEU A 26 13.64 -31.07 16.87
CA LEU A 26 14.90 -30.80 17.55
C LEU A 26 15.48 -32.02 18.24
N GLY A 27 14.71 -33.10 18.35
CA GLY A 27 15.16 -34.29 19.06
C GLY A 27 15.31 -34.08 20.55
N ILE A 28 14.40 -33.32 21.18
CA ILE A 28 14.46 -33.02 22.59
C ILE A 28 13.19 -33.50 23.28
N ALA A 29 13.28 -33.66 24.62
CA ALA A 29 12.12 -34.00 25.43
C ALA A 29 11.16 -32.80 25.46
N ASP A 30 9.87 -33.09 25.62
CA ASP A 30 8.84 -32.06 25.62
C ASP A 30 9.08 -31.03 26.72
N GLN A 31 9.51 -31.47 27.90
CA GLN A 31 9.77 -30.57 29.02
C GLN A 31 10.98 -29.66 28.81
N ASP A 32 11.86 -29.99 27.85
CA ASP A 32 13.01 -29.15 27.54
C ASP A 32 12.64 -27.98 26.65
N LEU A 33 11.47 -27.98 26.00
CA LEU A 33 10.97 -26.85 25.23
C LEU A 33 10.27 -25.87 26.18
N ILE A 34 10.86 -24.67 26.36
CA ILE A 34 10.32 -23.70 27.30
C ILE A 34 9.11 -23.00 26.72
N ASP A 35 9.30 -22.34 25.57
CA ASP A 35 8.18 -21.71 24.86
C ASP A 35 8.55 -21.54 23.39
N PHE A 36 7.57 -21.13 22.60
CA PHE A 36 7.81 -20.85 21.18
C PHE A 36 6.81 -19.83 20.69
N THR A 37 7.18 -19.19 19.59
CA THR A 37 6.33 -18.23 18.86
C THR A 37 6.35 -18.60 17.39
N VAL A 38 5.20 -18.55 16.74
CA VAL A 38 5.13 -18.67 15.29
C VAL A 38 5.59 -17.36 14.68
N PHE A 39 6.71 -17.41 13.94
CA PHE A 39 7.21 -16.23 13.26
C PHE A 39 6.55 -16.05 11.89
N LYS A 40 6.31 -17.17 11.18
CA LYS A 40 5.68 -17.11 9.87
C LYS A 40 4.94 -18.42 9.60
N ARG A 41 3.78 -18.29 8.96
CA ARG A 41 3.01 -19.44 8.48
C ARG A 41 2.61 -19.20 7.04
N SER A 42 2.92 -20.15 6.18
CA SER A 42 2.59 -20.05 4.77
C SER A 42 2.04 -21.39 4.28
N TYR A 43 1.53 -21.40 3.05
CA TYR A 43 1.16 -22.62 2.38
C TYR A 43 1.48 -22.48 0.90
N ASP A 44 1.51 -23.61 0.18
CA ASP A 44 1.83 -23.61 -1.24
C ASP A 44 0.71 -24.33 -1.99
N ALA A 45 0.02 -23.62 -2.86
CA ALA A 45 -1.09 -24.14 -3.66
C ALA A 45 -0.74 -24.26 -5.14
N ARG A 46 0.53 -24.10 -5.50
CA ARG A 46 0.93 -24.10 -6.91
C ARG A 46 0.80 -25.47 -7.58
N LYS A 47 0.95 -26.56 -6.83
CA LYS A 47 0.87 -27.91 -7.37
C LYS A 47 -0.53 -28.48 -7.11
N LYS A 48 -1.29 -28.65 -8.19
CA LYS A 48 -2.72 -28.98 -8.07
C LYS A 48 -2.98 -30.34 -7.43
N ASN A 49 -2.15 -31.33 -7.66
CA ASN A 49 -2.42 -32.69 -7.19
C ASN A 49 -1.66 -33.07 -5.93
N THR A 50 -1.05 -32.11 -5.27
CA THR A 50 -0.31 -32.31 -4.03
C THR A 50 -1.14 -31.82 -2.86
N GLU A 51 -1.08 -32.53 -1.75
CA GLU A 51 -1.77 -32.07 -0.54
C GLU A 51 -1.17 -30.75 -0.07
N ILE A 52 -2.03 -29.80 0.27
CA ILE A 52 -1.59 -28.50 0.80
C ILE A 52 -1.30 -28.68 2.29
N THR A 53 -0.13 -28.23 2.73
CA THR A 53 0.21 -28.19 4.15
C THR A 53 0.55 -26.77 4.55
N PHE A 54 0.44 -26.50 5.84
CA PHE A 54 1.03 -25.30 6.40
C PHE A 54 2.53 -25.52 6.56
N VAL A 55 3.31 -24.47 6.32
CA VAL A 55 4.76 -24.47 6.52
C VAL A 55 5.08 -23.35 7.49
N TYR A 56 5.74 -23.69 8.58
CA TYR A 56 5.99 -22.77 9.70
C TYR A 56 7.44 -22.39 9.80
N ILE A 57 7.68 -21.14 10.22
CA ILE A 57 8.92 -20.70 10.83
C ILE A 57 8.60 -20.42 12.28
N VAL A 58 9.31 -21.09 13.20
CA VAL A 58 9.07 -20.87 14.62
C VAL A 58 10.36 -20.43 15.31
N ASP A 59 10.22 -19.57 16.29
CA ASP A 59 11.31 -19.16 17.18
C ASP A 59 11.00 -19.71 18.55
N LEU A 60 11.99 -20.33 19.20
CA LEU A 60 11.74 -21.04 20.42
C LEU A 60 12.85 -20.84 21.44
N SER A 61 12.51 -21.04 22.72
CA SER A 61 13.46 -21.11 23.82
C SER A 61 13.45 -22.52 24.38
N ALA A 62 14.61 -23.05 24.66
CA ALA A 62 14.75 -24.39 25.18
C ALA A 62 15.88 -24.46 26.18
N ASN A 63 15.85 -25.52 26.99
CA ASN A 63 16.97 -25.80 27.87
C ASN A 63 18.17 -26.24 27.03
N ASN A 64 19.33 -25.67 27.38
CA ASN A 64 20.59 -26.09 26.76
C ASN A 64 20.67 -25.84 25.26
N GLU A 65 20.30 -24.61 24.85
CA GLU A 65 20.32 -24.24 23.43
C GLU A 65 21.68 -24.42 22.76
N PRO A 66 22.82 -24.06 23.42
CA PRO A 66 24.10 -24.26 22.75
C PRO A 66 24.36 -25.71 22.37
N ALA A 67 23.97 -26.66 23.21
CA ALA A 67 24.15 -28.08 22.88
C ALA A 67 23.26 -28.51 21.69
N ILE A 68 22.02 -27.99 21.66
CA ILE A 68 21.10 -28.30 20.55
C ILE A 68 21.68 -27.77 19.23
N LEU A 69 22.14 -26.53 19.24
CA LEU A 69 22.70 -25.90 18.03
C LEU A 69 23.97 -26.61 17.57
N ALA A 70 24.82 -27.05 18.51
CA ALA A 70 26.04 -27.78 18.15
C ALA A 70 25.71 -29.14 17.55
N ARG A 71 24.75 -29.87 18.14
CA ARG A 71 24.35 -31.19 17.64
C ARG A 71 23.73 -31.10 16.25
N LEU A 72 22.98 -30.05 15.98
CA LEU A 72 22.25 -29.88 14.73
C LEU A 72 22.93 -28.87 13.77
N ALA A 73 24.22 -28.65 13.92
CA ALA A 73 24.96 -27.65 13.13
C ALA A 73 24.90 -27.91 11.63
N GLY A 74 24.72 -29.17 11.21
CA GLY A 74 24.60 -29.49 9.79
C GLY A 74 23.23 -29.30 9.19
N ASP A 75 22.24 -28.94 10.01
CA ASP A 75 20.86 -28.80 9.55
C ASP A 75 20.62 -27.35 9.10
N ALA A 76 20.38 -27.15 7.80
CA ALA A 76 20.23 -25.82 7.26
C ALA A 76 18.99 -25.10 7.77
N HIS A 77 18.04 -25.83 8.35
CA HIS A 77 16.76 -25.25 8.78
C HIS A 77 16.71 -24.99 10.28
N ILE A 78 17.83 -25.17 10.99
CA ILE A 78 17.90 -24.92 12.43
C ILE A 78 19.10 -24.01 12.68
N ARG A 79 18.81 -22.83 13.25
CA ARG A 79 19.84 -21.80 13.44
C ARG A 79 19.44 -20.88 14.57
N PRO A 80 20.36 -20.04 15.05
CA PRO A 80 19.97 -19.03 16.03
C PRO A 80 18.93 -18.09 15.43
N ALA A 81 17.95 -17.70 16.24
CA ALA A 81 16.94 -16.75 15.79
C ALA A 81 17.53 -15.34 15.74
N PRO A 82 17.25 -14.57 14.67
CA PRO A 82 17.75 -13.20 14.64
C PRO A 82 16.97 -12.29 15.59
N ASP A 83 17.61 -11.19 15.98
CA ASP A 83 16.94 -10.16 16.77
C ASP A 83 16.14 -9.29 15.80
N THR A 84 14.81 -9.30 15.93
CA THR A 84 13.93 -8.53 15.04
C THR A 84 13.38 -7.27 15.70
N ALA A 85 13.86 -6.92 16.89
CA ALA A 85 13.37 -5.76 17.63
C ALA A 85 13.79 -4.45 16.95
N TYR A 86 12.98 -3.42 17.13
CA TYR A 86 13.31 -2.09 16.65
C TYR A 86 14.06 -1.31 17.71
N TYR A 87 15.14 -0.66 17.31
CA TYR A 87 15.95 0.17 18.20
C TYR A 87 16.00 1.58 17.63
N PRO A 88 15.47 2.58 18.35
CA PRO A 88 15.50 3.96 17.87
C PRO A 88 16.93 4.45 17.65
N VAL A 89 17.13 5.23 16.59
CA VAL A 89 18.47 5.73 16.24
C VAL A 89 18.85 6.98 17.03
N ALA A 90 17.89 7.63 17.68
CA ALA A 90 18.11 8.94 18.29
C ALA A 90 17.10 9.19 19.38
N SER A 91 17.40 10.17 20.20
CA SER A 91 16.48 10.70 21.20
C SER A 91 16.58 12.22 21.16
N ALA A 92 15.44 12.91 21.09
CA ALA A 92 15.44 14.35 20.97
C ALA A 92 15.95 15.00 22.25
N PRO A 93 16.82 16.03 22.16
CA PRO A 93 17.20 16.78 23.35
C PRO A 93 15.99 17.48 23.96
N GLU A 94 15.99 17.63 25.28
CA GLU A 94 14.87 18.26 25.96
C GLU A 94 14.66 19.72 25.55
N ASP A 95 15.74 20.39 25.17
CA ASP A 95 15.66 21.81 24.81
C ASP A 95 15.42 22.06 23.33
N LEU A 96 15.14 21.01 22.55
CA LEU A 96 14.85 21.17 21.13
C LEU A 96 13.48 21.81 20.95
N THR A 97 13.44 22.94 20.26
CA THR A 97 12.19 23.67 20.03
C THR A 97 11.66 23.55 18.61
N GLU A 98 12.54 23.34 17.63
CA GLU A 98 12.10 23.20 16.26
C GLU A 98 11.41 21.85 16.07
N ARG A 99 10.25 21.88 15.41
CA ARG A 99 9.44 20.67 15.24
C ARG A 99 9.44 20.26 13.77
N PRO A 100 9.67 18.99 13.49
CA PRO A 100 9.51 18.54 12.09
C PRO A 100 8.05 18.59 11.67
N VAL A 101 7.83 18.86 10.38
CA VAL A 101 6.49 18.93 9.81
C VAL A 101 6.34 17.76 8.84
N ILE A 102 5.21 17.06 8.91
CA ILE A 102 4.91 15.93 8.05
C ILE A 102 3.65 16.25 7.26
N ILE A 103 3.76 16.24 5.93
CA ILE A 103 2.64 16.57 5.06
C ILE A 103 2.04 15.28 4.53
N GLY A 104 0.86 14.95 5.02
CA GLY A 104 0.15 13.73 4.67
C GLY A 104 0.11 12.74 5.81
N PHE A 105 -1.04 12.06 5.96
CA PHE A 105 -1.26 11.13 7.06
C PHE A 105 -1.77 9.78 6.57
N GLY A 106 -1.25 9.34 5.41
CA GLY A 106 -1.34 7.95 4.99
C GLY A 106 -0.30 7.10 5.72
N PRO A 107 -0.08 5.86 5.28
CA PRO A 107 0.84 4.99 6.03
C PRO A 107 2.25 5.56 6.18
N CYS A 108 2.76 6.22 5.16
CA CYS A 108 4.09 6.80 5.24
C CYS A 108 4.15 7.91 6.30
N GLY A 109 3.23 8.88 6.22
CA GLY A 109 3.20 9.97 7.18
C GLY A 109 2.89 9.50 8.59
N LEU A 110 2.02 8.50 8.71
CA LEU A 110 1.66 7.92 9.99
C LEU A 110 2.90 7.33 10.69
N PHE A 111 3.69 6.54 9.96
CA PHE A 111 4.86 5.92 10.56
C PHE A 111 6.03 6.88 10.71
N ALA A 112 6.16 7.87 9.83
CA ALA A 112 7.13 8.93 10.06
C ALA A 112 6.80 9.69 11.35
N ALA A 113 5.53 10.05 11.53
CA ALA A 113 5.10 10.78 12.71
C ALA A 113 5.25 9.96 13.98
N LEU A 114 4.82 8.69 13.94
CA LEU A 114 4.91 7.84 15.13
C LEU A 114 6.36 7.63 15.54
N THR A 115 7.22 7.34 14.58
CA THR A 115 8.64 7.11 14.87
C THR A 115 9.30 8.35 15.46
N LEU A 116 9.03 9.52 14.86
CA LEU A 116 9.58 10.77 15.40
C LEU A 116 9.01 11.08 16.78
N ALA A 117 7.72 10.83 16.99
CA ALA A 117 7.10 11.07 18.30
C ALA A 117 7.71 10.16 19.35
N GLN A 118 7.95 8.90 19.03
CA GLN A 118 8.56 7.94 19.96
C GLN A 118 9.99 8.34 20.30
N MET A 119 10.69 9.03 19.41
CA MET A 119 12.04 9.53 19.68
C MET A 119 12.02 10.91 20.36
N GLY A 120 10.84 11.49 20.62
CA GLY A 120 10.71 12.73 21.34
C GLY A 120 10.73 14.00 20.51
N PHE A 121 10.63 13.90 19.17
CA PHE A 121 10.77 15.07 18.30
C PHE A 121 9.47 15.88 18.12
N LYS A 122 8.35 15.41 18.62
CA LYS A 122 7.08 16.15 18.65
C LYS A 122 6.67 16.69 17.26
N PRO A 123 6.48 15.79 16.29
CA PRO A 123 6.17 16.25 14.93
C PRO A 123 4.81 16.93 14.85
N ILE A 124 4.64 17.76 13.79
CA ILE A 124 3.36 18.36 13.43
C ILE A 124 2.94 17.73 12.10
N VAL A 125 1.81 17.03 12.11
CA VAL A 125 1.27 16.39 10.90
C VAL A 125 0.18 17.28 10.33
N LEU A 126 0.23 17.52 9.02
CA LEU A 126 -0.76 18.29 8.29
C LEU A 126 -1.44 17.37 7.29
N GLU A 127 -2.70 17.06 7.51
CA GLU A 127 -3.49 16.22 6.60
C GLU A 127 -4.53 17.08 5.91
N ARG A 128 -4.55 17.05 4.57
CA ARG A 128 -5.47 17.88 3.80
C ARG A 128 -6.93 17.45 3.97
N GLY A 129 -7.16 16.15 4.18
CA GLY A 129 -8.51 15.62 4.33
C GLY A 129 -8.99 15.60 5.78
N ARG A 130 -10.03 14.81 5.99
CA ARG A 130 -10.70 14.78 7.30
C ARG A 130 -10.32 13.53 8.09
N GLU A 131 -10.61 13.57 9.39
CA GLU A 131 -10.37 12.40 10.22
C GLU A 131 -11.28 11.26 9.77
N VAL A 132 -10.93 10.05 10.18
CA VAL A 132 -11.44 8.84 9.53
C VAL A 132 -12.95 8.71 9.59
N ARG A 133 -13.58 9.17 10.67
CA ARG A 133 -15.02 9.03 10.82
C ARG A 133 -15.77 9.88 9.78
N GLN A 134 -15.41 11.16 9.66
CA GLN A 134 -16.05 12.03 8.68
C GLN A 134 -15.65 11.66 7.26
N ARG A 135 -14.39 11.23 7.07
CA ARG A 135 -13.93 10.81 5.76
C ARG A 135 -14.74 9.61 5.25
N THR A 136 -15.05 8.67 6.13
CA THR A 136 -15.86 7.52 5.74
C THR A 136 -17.23 7.95 5.25
N LYS A 137 -17.86 8.89 5.95
CA LYS A 137 -19.17 9.42 5.52
C LYS A 137 -19.08 10.09 4.15
N ASP A 138 -18.03 10.87 3.92
CA ASP A 138 -17.86 11.57 2.65
C ASP A 138 -17.63 10.59 1.51
N THR A 139 -16.88 9.53 1.78
CA THR A 139 -16.61 8.50 0.76
C THR A 139 -17.89 7.76 0.40
N TRP A 140 -18.67 7.38 1.40
CA TRP A 140 -19.94 6.71 1.15
C TRP A 140 -20.93 7.61 0.40
N ALA A 141 -20.88 8.92 0.61
CA ALA A 141 -21.72 9.85 -0.15
C ALA A 141 -21.40 9.83 -1.64
N LEU A 142 -20.13 9.71 -1.99
CA LEU A 142 -19.78 9.53 -3.39
C LEU A 142 -20.35 8.22 -3.94
N TRP A 143 -20.18 7.14 -3.21
CA TRP A 143 -20.59 5.84 -3.70
C TRP A 143 -22.11 5.69 -3.81
N ARG A 144 -22.85 6.25 -2.86
CA ARG A 144 -24.30 6.05 -2.80
C ARG A 144 -25.10 7.19 -3.41
N LYS A 145 -24.57 8.42 -3.37
CA LYS A 145 -25.33 9.60 -3.79
C LYS A 145 -24.67 10.37 -4.92
N HIS A 146 -23.55 9.90 -5.42
CA HIS A 146 -22.81 10.55 -6.51
C HIS A 146 -22.32 11.96 -6.13
N VAL A 147 -22.02 12.17 -4.86
CA VAL A 147 -21.57 13.49 -4.35
C VAL A 147 -20.12 13.38 -3.94
N LEU A 148 -19.25 14.04 -4.68
CA LEU A 148 -17.82 14.06 -4.39
C LEU A 148 -17.47 15.22 -3.45
N THR A 149 -16.70 14.92 -2.41
CA THR A 149 -16.06 15.94 -1.59
C THR A 149 -14.57 15.94 -1.96
N PRO A 150 -14.09 16.96 -2.70
CA PRO A 150 -12.74 16.89 -3.29
C PRO A 150 -11.61 16.77 -2.28
N GLU A 151 -11.79 17.22 -1.04
CA GLU A 151 -10.74 17.11 -0.04
C GLU A 151 -10.96 15.96 0.95
N SER A 152 -11.99 15.12 0.75
CA SER A 152 -12.26 14.00 1.66
C SER A 152 -12.91 12.86 0.89
N ASN A 153 -12.14 11.82 0.62
CA ASN A 153 -12.57 10.75 -0.31
C ASN A 153 -11.63 9.55 -0.19
N VAL A 154 -11.63 8.68 -1.19
CA VAL A 154 -10.76 7.50 -1.17
C VAL A 154 -9.28 7.89 -1.19
N GLN A 155 -8.93 9.03 -1.76
CA GLN A 155 -7.53 9.44 -1.87
C GLN A 155 -7.07 10.31 -0.71
N PHE A 156 -7.93 11.17 -0.18
CA PHE A 156 -7.55 12.17 0.81
C PHE A 156 -8.27 11.96 2.13
N GLY A 157 -7.49 12.02 3.21
CA GLY A 157 -7.99 11.89 4.56
C GLY A 157 -7.09 11.02 5.41
N GLU A 158 -7.43 10.95 6.69
CA GLU A 158 -6.68 10.16 7.66
C GLU A 158 -6.56 8.70 7.20
N GLY A 159 -5.35 8.18 7.20
CA GLY A 159 -5.08 6.80 6.81
C GLY A 159 -4.65 6.65 5.36
N GLY A 160 -4.81 7.68 4.53
CA GLY A 160 -4.38 7.64 3.14
C GLY A 160 -5.27 6.80 2.25
N ALA A 161 -4.84 6.61 1.00
CA ALA A 161 -5.61 5.84 0.03
C ALA A 161 -5.71 4.37 0.41
N GLY A 162 -4.72 3.84 1.12
CA GLY A 162 -4.73 2.44 1.55
C GLY A 162 -5.87 2.09 2.48
N LEU A 163 -6.50 3.08 3.11
CA LEU A 163 -7.62 2.82 4.01
C LEU A 163 -8.79 2.15 3.28
N PHE A 164 -9.00 2.50 2.03
CA PHE A 164 -10.08 1.93 1.21
C PHE A 164 -9.49 0.98 0.16
N SER A 165 -8.83 -0.06 0.65
CA SER A 165 -8.16 -1.07 -0.20
C SER A 165 -8.35 -2.44 0.44
N ASP A 166 -7.70 -3.45 -0.11
CA ASP A 166 -7.66 -4.75 0.53
C ASP A 166 -6.84 -4.71 1.83
N GLY A 167 -5.99 -3.71 1.96
CA GLY A 167 -5.17 -3.60 3.15
C GLY A 167 -4.06 -4.61 3.21
N LYS A 168 -3.47 -4.94 2.06
CA LYS A 168 -2.34 -5.88 2.03
C LYS A 168 -1.16 -5.34 2.82
N LEU A 169 -0.54 -6.23 3.61
CA LEU A 169 0.53 -5.85 4.54
C LEU A 169 1.78 -6.68 4.27
N TYR A 170 2.11 -6.90 3.00
CA TYR A 170 3.33 -7.61 2.63
C TYR A 170 3.95 -6.94 1.41
N SER A 171 5.25 -7.23 1.20
CA SER A 171 6.04 -6.58 0.16
C SER A 171 7.13 -7.53 -0.31
N GLN A 172 7.57 -7.33 -1.53
CA GLN A 172 8.71 -8.07 -2.08
C GLN A 172 10.05 -7.47 -1.68
N UNK A 173 10.10 -6.36 -1.22
CA UNK A 173 11.29 -5.66 -0.87
C UNK A 173 12.03 -6.34 0.27
N UNK A 174 13.21 -6.20 0.25
CA UNK A 174 14.04 -6.72 1.25
C UNK A 174 13.97 -5.87 2.45
N ASP A 175 14.07 -6.40 3.56
CA ASP A 175 13.91 -5.71 4.85
C ASP A 175 14.92 -6.23 5.89
N PRO A 176 16.19 -6.05 5.67
CA PRO A 176 17.20 -6.64 6.55
C PRO A 176 17.18 -6.10 7.99
N LYS A 177 16.66 -4.91 8.20
CA LYS A 177 16.57 -4.33 9.55
C LYS A 177 15.20 -4.55 10.21
N PHE A 178 14.34 -5.33 9.59
CA PHE A 178 13.04 -5.69 10.14
C PHE A 178 12.14 -4.48 10.42
N TYR A 179 12.22 -3.46 9.55
CA TYR A 179 11.30 -2.32 9.67
C TYR A 179 9.85 -2.74 9.45
N GLY A 180 9.63 -3.70 8.57
CA GLY A 180 8.27 -4.22 8.37
C GLY A 180 7.71 -4.84 9.64
N ARG A 181 8.57 -5.48 10.42
CA ARG A 181 8.16 -6.04 11.70
C ARG A 181 7.71 -4.93 12.66
N LYS A 182 8.44 -3.82 12.67
CA LYS A 182 8.06 -2.65 13.46
C LYS A 182 6.67 -2.15 13.03
N VAL A 183 6.43 -2.06 11.72
CA VAL A 183 5.12 -1.66 11.23
C VAL A 183 4.03 -2.58 11.76
N MET A 184 4.22 -3.86 11.63
CA MET A 184 3.24 -4.83 12.12
C MET A 184 3.04 -4.77 13.62
N UNK A 185 3.98 -4.66 14.23
CA UNK A 185 3.93 -4.58 15.62
C UNK A 185 3.17 -3.46 16.12
N GLU A 186 3.34 -2.29 15.42
CA GLU A 186 2.55 -1.13 15.82
C GLU A 186 1.08 -1.28 15.44
N PHE A 187 0.80 -1.88 14.30
CA PHE A 187 -0.59 -2.13 13.91
C PHE A 187 -1.29 -3.02 14.94
N VAL A 188 -0.63 -4.08 15.39
CA VAL A 188 -1.23 -4.98 16.38
C VAL A 188 -1.45 -4.25 17.71
N ARG A 189 -0.48 -3.45 18.14
CA ARG A 189 -0.62 -2.66 19.36
C ARG A 189 -1.81 -1.70 19.27
N ALA A 190 -2.12 -1.23 18.05
CA ALA A 190 -3.25 -0.33 17.81
C ALA A 190 -4.57 -1.06 17.57
N GLY A 191 -4.57 -2.40 17.62
CA GLY A 191 -5.81 -3.18 17.55
C GLY A 191 -5.97 -4.07 16.33
N ALA A 192 -4.96 -4.19 15.48
CA ALA A 192 -5.02 -5.12 14.36
C ALA A 192 -4.98 -6.57 14.85
N PRO A 193 -5.51 -7.52 14.06
CA PRO A 193 -5.46 -8.93 14.47
C PRO A 193 -4.02 -9.40 14.65
N ASP A 194 -3.78 -10.18 15.71
CA ASP A 194 -2.45 -10.72 16.02
C ASP A 194 -1.87 -11.52 14.86
N GLU A 195 -2.73 -12.17 14.06
CA GLU A 195 -2.25 -13.06 13.01
C GLU A 195 -1.49 -12.34 11.90
N ILE A 196 -1.63 -11.01 11.76
CA ILE A 196 -0.84 -10.31 10.76
C ILE A 196 0.66 -10.41 11.05
N LEU A 197 1.02 -10.71 12.30
CA LEU A 197 2.44 -10.86 12.66
C LEU A 197 3.06 -12.12 12.04
N TYR A 198 2.27 -13.12 11.68
CA TYR A 198 2.87 -14.38 11.24
C TYR A 198 2.34 -14.94 9.92
N VAL A 199 1.12 -14.59 9.47
CA VAL A 199 0.70 -15.12 8.16
C VAL A 199 1.57 -14.51 7.07
N SER A 200 1.86 -15.29 6.02
CA SER A 200 2.85 -14.88 5.02
C SER A 200 2.36 -13.75 4.13
N LYS A 201 1.05 -13.67 3.90
CA LYS A 201 0.46 -12.62 3.08
C LYS A 201 -0.66 -11.94 3.88
N PRO A 202 -0.30 -11.16 4.92
CA PRO A 202 -1.33 -10.59 5.79
C PRO A 202 -2.08 -9.45 5.13
N HIS A 203 -3.32 -9.25 5.57
CA HIS A 203 -4.12 -8.10 5.18
C HIS A 203 -4.97 -7.68 6.35
N ILE A 204 -5.57 -6.49 6.26
CA ILE A 204 -6.35 -5.99 7.39
C ILE A 204 -7.77 -5.56 6.98
N GLY A 205 -7.93 -4.99 5.78
CA GLY A 205 -9.26 -4.56 5.33
C GLY A 205 -9.68 -3.22 5.91
N THR A 206 -10.67 -2.63 5.26
CA THR A 206 -11.01 -1.23 5.50
C THR A 206 -11.53 -0.98 6.91
N PHE A 207 -12.52 -1.74 7.34
CA PHE A 207 -13.16 -1.46 8.63
C PHE A 207 -12.17 -1.58 9.79
N ARG A 208 -11.36 -2.65 9.79
CA ARG A 208 -10.38 -2.83 10.86
C ARG A 208 -9.33 -1.72 10.84
N LEU A 209 -8.89 -1.32 9.65
CA LEU A 209 -7.84 -0.32 9.51
C LEU A 209 -8.28 1.05 10.03
N THR A 210 -9.56 1.39 9.89
CA THR A 210 -10.04 2.68 10.43
C THR A 210 -9.79 2.78 11.94
N GLY A 211 -10.06 1.72 12.67
CA GLY A 211 -9.81 1.71 14.12
C GLY A 211 -8.33 1.81 14.46
N VAL A 212 -7.51 1.13 13.67
CA VAL A 212 -6.07 1.12 13.89
C VAL A 212 -5.48 2.52 13.70
N VAL A 213 -5.83 3.20 12.61
CA VAL A 213 -5.24 4.53 12.37
C VAL A 213 -5.72 5.54 13.42
N ALA A 214 -6.97 5.44 13.88
CA ALA A 214 -7.44 6.33 14.93
C ALA A 214 -6.67 6.11 16.24
N ALA A 215 -6.39 4.86 16.58
CA ALA A 215 -5.61 4.55 17.78
C ALA A 215 -4.18 5.07 17.67
N MET A 216 -3.59 4.98 16.50
CA MET A 216 -2.23 5.48 16.30
C MET A 216 -2.19 7.00 16.37
N ARG A 217 -3.21 7.67 15.90
CA ARG A 217 -3.33 9.12 16.08
C ARG A 217 -3.30 9.50 17.55
N UNK A 218 -3.93 8.75 18.13
CA UNK A 218 -3.96 8.90 19.51
C UNK A 218 -2.65 8.81 20.17
N GLU A 219 -1.98 7.86 19.80
CA GLU A 219 -0.66 7.62 20.35
C GLU A 219 0.30 8.78 20.04
N ILE A 220 0.28 9.21 18.78
CA ILE A 220 1.15 10.32 18.36
C ILE A 220 0.87 11.56 19.21
N ARG A 221 -0.40 11.85 19.44
CA ARG A 221 -0.77 13.00 20.26
C ARG A 221 -0.34 12.86 21.72
N ALA A 222 -0.48 11.64 22.27
CA ALA A 222 -0.06 11.38 23.64
C ALA A 222 1.44 11.57 23.82
N LEU A 223 2.20 11.33 22.76
CA LEU A 223 3.66 11.49 22.81
C LEU A 223 4.11 12.92 22.50
N GLY A 224 3.19 13.86 22.38
CA GLY A 224 3.52 15.26 22.17
C GLY A 224 3.46 15.71 20.74
N GLY A 225 3.11 14.84 19.81
CA GLY A 225 2.90 15.24 18.42
C GLY A 225 1.58 15.97 18.25
N GLU A 226 1.44 16.57 17.08
CA GLU A 226 0.23 17.29 16.70
C GLU A 226 -0.28 16.71 15.38
N VAL A 227 -1.60 16.56 15.27
CA VAL A 227 -2.21 16.13 13.99
C VAL A 227 -3.32 17.11 13.67
N ARG A 228 -3.20 17.80 12.54
CA ARG A 228 -4.15 18.79 12.08
C ARG A 228 -4.82 18.32 10.81
N PHE A 229 -6.14 18.23 10.85
CA PHE A 229 -6.93 17.86 9.67
C PHE A 229 -7.40 19.10 8.92
N GLU A 230 -7.85 18.91 7.69
CA GLU A 230 -8.30 19.99 6.82
C GLU A 230 -7.25 21.07 6.71
N SER A 231 -5.99 20.62 6.57
CA SER A 231 -4.81 21.50 6.63
C SER A 231 -3.98 21.22 5.38
N LYS A 232 -4.50 21.77 4.29
CA LYS A 232 -3.91 21.55 2.97
C LYS A 232 -2.79 22.55 2.69
N UNK A 233 -1.76 22.11 2.28
CA UNK A 233 -0.66 22.92 2.00
C UNK A 233 -0.99 23.70 0.84
N SER A 234 -0.59 24.88 0.74
CA SER A 234 -0.78 25.75 -0.41
C SER A 234 0.53 26.27 -0.97
N ASP A 235 1.59 26.29 -0.19
CA ASP A 235 2.87 26.76 -0.67
C ASP A 235 3.99 26.24 0.24
N PHE A 236 5.20 26.30 -0.30
CA PHE A 236 6.43 25.91 0.42
C PHE A 236 7.36 27.12 0.44
N MET A 237 7.87 27.45 1.62
CA MET A 237 8.80 28.56 1.78
C MET A 237 10.21 28.02 1.58
N ILE A 238 10.76 28.23 0.39
CA ILE A 238 12.09 27.74 0.02
C ILE A 238 12.97 28.94 -0.33
N ARG A 239 14.15 28.97 0.30
CA ARG A 239 15.11 30.05 0.03
C ARG A 239 16.50 29.46 -0.04
N ASP A 240 17.22 29.78 -1.11
CA ASP A 240 18.62 29.35 -1.31
C ASP A 240 18.75 27.83 -1.21
N GLY A 241 17.78 27.11 -1.80
CA GLY A 241 17.85 25.64 -1.84
C GLY A 241 17.55 24.97 -0.52
N ARG A 242 16.82 25.64 0.38
CA ARG A 242 16.49 25.07 1.68
C ARG A 242 15.05 25.39 2.05
N ILE A 243 14.34 24.38 2.56
CA ILE A 243 12.99 24.58 3.07
C ILE A 243 13.05 25.37 4.39
N GLU A 244 12.17 26.35 4.54
CA GLU A 244 12.07 27.13 5.77
C GLU A 244 10.70 26.98 6.43
N GLY A 245 9.73 26.43 5.73
CA GLY A 245 8.40 26.27 6.28
C GLY A 245 7.39 26.05 5.21
N VAL A 246 6.14 25.97 5.62
CA VAL A 246 5.01 25.73 4.73
C VAL A 246 3.89 26.73 5.01
N THR A 247 3.09 27.00 3.99
CA THR A 247 1.90 27.84 4.08
C THR A 247 0.67 26.97 3.84
N LEU A 248 -0.30 27.08 4.73
CA LEU A 248 -1.58 26.39 4.58
C LEU A 248 -2.57 27.21 3.78
N ALA A 249 -3.54 26.55 3.22
CA ALA A 249 -4.57 27.25 2.43
C ALA A 249 -5.26 28.41 3.17
N UNK A 250 -5.23 28.13 4.27
CA UNK A 250 -5.77 29.09 5.12
C UNK A 250 -4.96 30.26 5.36
N GLY A 251 -3.85 30.29 4.89
CA GLY A 251 -2.90 31.38 5.07
C GLY A 251 -1.94 31.24 6.24
N THR A 252 -2.19 30.30 7.12
CA THR A 252 -1.33 30.04 8.26
C THR A 252 0.04 29.59 7.77
N GLN A 253 1.11 30.09 8.40
CA GLN A 253 2.47 29.67 8.08
C GLN A 253 3.07 28.91 9.26
N LEU A 254 3.80 27.85 8.95
CA LEU A 254 4.54 27.06 9.93
C LEU A 254 6.01 27.07 9.56
N GLN A 255 6.84 27.50 10.49
CA GLN A 255 8.29 27.52 10.28
C GLN A 255 8.87 26.18 10.66
N SER A 256 9.58 25.58 9.73
CA SER A 256 10.37 24.37 10.00
C SER A 256 11.34 24.15 8.88
N ARG A 257 12.55 23.76 9.24
CA ARG A 257 13.58 23.41 8.26
C ARG A 257 13.63 21.91 7.98
N TYR A 258 12.67 21.15 8.49
CA TYR A 258 12.62 19.70 8.35
C TYR A 258 11.20 19.29 8.01
N VAL A 259 10.97 19.01 6.74
CA VAL A 259 9.62 18.75 6.22
C VAL A 259 9.61 17.42 5.45
N VAL A 260 8.73 16.51 5.87
CA VAL A 260 8.52 15.24 5.18
C VAL A 260 7.36 15.39 4.22
N LEU A 261 7.56 15.02 2.96
CA LEU A 261 6.51 15.01 1.95
C LEU A 261 5.97 13.57 1.85
N ALA A 262 4.87 13.31 2.53
CA ALA A 262 4.21 12.00 2.49
C ALA A 262 2.85 12.14 1.85
N LEU A 263 2.84 12.63 0.62
CA LEU A 263 1.67 13.21 -0.05
C LEU A 263 0.67 12.19 -0.60
N GLY A 264 1.11 10.96 -0.87
CA GLY A 264 0.32 10.06 -1.70
C GLY A 264 0.41 10.48 -3.17
N HIS A 265 -0.08 9.60 -4.07
CA HIS A 265 0.10 9.86 -5.50
C HIS A 265 -0.97 10.78 -6.10
N SER A 266 -1.98 11.16 -5.33
CA SER A 266 -3.12 11.94 -5.87
C SER A 266 -3.05 13.43 -5.58
N SER A 267 -2.02 13.90 -4.88
CA SER A 267 -1.89 15.32 -4.54
C SER A 267 -1.29 16.12 -5.69
N ARG A 268 -1.99 16.11 -6.82
CA ARG A 268 -1.48 16.71 -8.05
C ARG A 268 -1.22 18.21 -7.92
N ASP A 269 -2.10 18.90 -7.23
CA ASP A 269 -1.92 20.34 -6.96
C ASP A 269 -0.62 20.59 -6.19
N THR A 270 -0.32 19.76 -5.22
CA THR A 270 0.91 19.90 -4.43
C THR A 270 2.14 19.59 -5.27
N PHE A 271 2.08 18.58 -6.11
CA PHE A 271 3.19 18.30 -7.02
C PHE A 271 3.46 19.50 -7.92
N ARG A 272 2.44 20.14 -8.43
CA ARG A 272 2.62 21.34 -9.23
C ARG A 272 3.20 22.51 -8.42
N UNK A 273 2.87 22.53 -7.25
CA UNK A 273 3.39 23.48 -6.39
C UNK A 273 4.83 23.36 -6.13
N LEU A 274 5.18 22.20 -5.90
CA LEU A 274 6.58 21.88 -5.67
C LEU A 274 7.43 22.11 -6.92
N HIS A 275 6.92 21.70 -8.06
CA HIS A 275 7.63 21.91 -9.32
C HIS A 275 7.82 23.40 -9.61
N ALA A 276 6.80 24.21 -9.40
CA ALA A 276 6.90 25.64 -9.63
C ALA A 276 7.91 26.30 -8.68
N ARG A 277 8.12 25.72 -7.50
CA ARG A 277 9.13 26.22 -6.56
C ARG A 277 10.52 25.69 -6.86
N GLY A 278 10.69 24.91 -7.90
CA GLY A 278 12.00 24.44 -8.33
C GLY A 278 12.47 23.15 -7.69
N VAL A 279 11.60 22.43 -6.98
CA VAL A 279 11.99 21.13 -6.40
C VAL A 279 12.20 20.13 -7.51
N PHE A 280 13.32 19.41 -7.48
CA PHE A 280 13.68 18.50 -8.55
C PHE A 280 12.75 17.29 -8.60
N MET A 281 12.28 16.97 -9.79
CA MET A 281 11.40 15.83 -10.04
C MET A 281 11.77 15.15 -11.33
N GLU A 282 11.40 13.87 -11.44
CA GLU A 282 11.55 13.09 -12.66
C GLU A 282 10.24 12.39 -13.00
N ALA A 283 9.95 12.26 -14.28
CA ALA A 283 8.84 11.41 -14.72
C ALA A 283 9.17 9.95 -14.37
N LYS A 284 8.13 9.17 -14.08
CA LYS A 284 8.28 7.80 -13.61
C LYS A 284 7.29 6.89 -14.35
N PRO A 285 7.68 5.68 -14.73
CA PRO A 285 6.72 4.74 -15.32
C PRO A 285 5.59 4.38 -14.37
N PHE A 286 4.42 4.12 -14.94
CA PHE A 286 3.29 3.58 -14.18
C PHE A 286 2.45 2.71 -15.12
N ALA A 287 1.21 2.41 -14.78
CA ALA A 287 0.41 1.51 -15.60
C ALA A 287 -1.02 2.02 -15.71
N LEU A 288 -1.69 1.61 -16.76
CA LEU A 288 -3.07 1.98 -17.07
C LEU A 288 -3.87 0.74 -17.39
N GLY A 289 -5.13 0.69 -16.99
CA GLY A 289 -5.96 -0.45 -17.33
C GLY A 289 -7.39 -0.34 -16.86
N PHE A 290 -7.96 -1.50 -16.64
CA PHE A 290 -9.34 -1.65 -16.19
C PHE A 290 -9.37 -2.54 -14.96
N ARG A 291 -10.46 -2.44 -14.20
CA ARG A 291 -10.70 -3.36 -13.08
C ARG A 291 -11.59 -4.49 -13.59
N ILE A 292 -11.18 -5.75 -13.40
CA ILE A 292 -11.95 -6.91 -13.85
C ILE A 292 -12.59 -7.60 -12.65
N GLU A 293 -13.83 -8.09 -12.83
CA GLU A 293 -14.55 -8.81 -11.78
C GLU A 293 -15.00 -10.18 -12.26
N HIS A 294 -14.86 -11.15 -11.36
CA HIS A 294 -15.37 -12.53 -11.51
C HIS A 294 -15.98 -12.97 -10.20
N PRO A 295 -16.86 -13.96 -10.21
CA PRO A 295 -17.25 -14.57 -8.93
C PRO A 295 -16.02 -15.10 -8.19
N GLN A 296 -15.94 -14.85 -6.90
CA GLN A 296 -14.82 -15.35 -6.09
C GLN A 296 -14.77 -16.89 -6.15
N SER A 297 -15.93 -17.54 -6.23
CA SER A 297 -15.98 -19.00 -6.29
C SER A 297 -15.24 -19.57 -7.50
N LEU A 298 -15.28 -18.84 -8.62
CA LEU A 298 -14.53 -19.27 -9.81
C LEU A 298 -13.03 -19.25 -9.53
N ILE A 299 -12.55 -18.23 -8.87
CA ILE A 299 -11.13 -18.12 -8.54
C ILE A 299 -10.73 -19.19 -7.52
N ASP A 300 -11.55 -19.39 -6.49
CA ASP A 300 -11.29 -20.41 -5.48
C ASP A 300 -11.15 -21.79 -6.12
N LYS A 301 -12.07 -22.13 -7.02
CA LYS A 301 -12.03 -23.44 -7.68
C LYS A 301 -10.78 -23.59 -8.53
N ALA A 302 -10.43 -22.56 -9.29
CA ALA A 302 -9.28 -22.62 -10.19
C ALA A 302 -7.97 -22.71 -9.42
N ARG A 303 -7.89 -22.02 -8.28
CA ARG A 303 -6.62 -21.91 -7.54
C ARG A 303 -6.45 -22.99 -6.48
N LEU A 304 -7.54 -23.40 -5.83
CA LEU A 304 -7.48 -24.29 -4.67
C LEU A 304 -8.07 -25.68 -4.94
N GLY A 305 -8.75 -25.89 -6.09
CA GLY A 305 -9.29 -27.18 -6.46
C GLY A 305 -10.18 -27.75 -5.36
N LYS A 306 -9.84 -28.96 -4.88
CA LYS A 306 -10.65 -29.61 -3.84
C LYS A 306 -10.62 -28.89 -2.51
N TYR A 307 -9.66 -27.99 -2.30
CA TYR A 307 -9.57 -27.21 -1.06
C TYR A 307 -10.37 -25.91 -1.13
N ALA A 308 -11.06 -25.64 -2.24
CA ALA A 308 -11.87 -24.42 -2.35
C ALA A 308 -12.86 -24.35 -1.20
N GLY A 309 -12.92 -23.20 -0.52
CA GLY A 309 -13.80 -23.03 0.64
C GLY A 309 -13.25 -23.51 1.96
N HIS A 310 -12.04 -24.04 1.97
CA HIS A 310 -11.42 -24.52 3.22
C HIS A 310 -11.18 -23.32 4.15
N PRO A 311 -11.67 -23.38 5.40
CA PRO A 311 -11.58 -22.21 6.27
C PRO A 311 -10.14 -21.77 6.58
N ALA A 312 -9.18 -22.69 6.56
CA ALA A 312 -7.80 -22.33 6.83
C ALA A 312 -7.15 -21.53 5.70
N LEU A 313 -7.69 -21.63 4.48
CA LEU A 313 -7.11 -20.96 3.31
C LEU A 313 -7.81 -19.68 2.92
N GLY A 314 -9.11 -19.56 3.19
CA GLY A 314 -9.86 -18.37 2.85
C GLY A 314 -10.02 -18.18 1.35
N ALA A 315 -10.34 -16.96 0.95
CA ALA A 315 -10.56 -16.61 -0.45
C ALA A 315 -9.22 -16.61 -1.20
N ALA A 316 -9.22 -17.21 -2.40
CA ALA A 316 -8.01 -17.35 -3.20
C ALA A 316 -7.66 -16.04 -3.91
N ASP A 317 -6.36 -15.84 -4.10
CA ASP A 317 -5.85 -14.74 -4.91
C ASP A 317 -5.25 -15.27 -6.20
N TYR A 318 -4.78 -14.35 -7.04
CA TYR A 318 -4.04 -14.72 -8.26
C TYR A 318 -3.07 -13.61 -8.62
N LYS A 319 -2.10 -13.96 -9.47
CA LYS A 319 -1.14 -13.04 -10.04
C LYS A 319 -0.87 -13.48 -11.47
N LEU A 320 -1.03 -12.56 -12.43
CA LEU A 320 -0.97 -12.86 -13.85
C LEU A 320 -0.05 -11.88 -14.56
N VAL A 321 0.65 -12.36 -15.58
CA VAL A 321 1.45 -11.50 -16.44
C VAL A 321 1.48 -12.10 -17.86
N HIS A 322 1.46 -11.20 -18.85
CA HIS A 322 1.58 -11.57 -20.27
C HIS A 322 2.35 -10.50 -21.01
N HIS A 323 3.27 -10.92 -21.87
CA HIS A 323 4.02 -10.01 -22.72
C HIS A 323 3.39 -10.03 -24.10
N ALA A 324 2.74 -8.92 -24.45
CA ALA A 324 1.96 -8.82 -25.70
C ALA A 324 2.87 -8.66 -26.90
N LYS A 325 2.33 -8.99 -28.07
CA LYS A 325 3.06 -8.89 -29.34
C LYS A 325 3.53 -7.46 -29.64
N ASN A 326 2.79 -6.46 -29.17
CA ASN A 326 3.19 -5.06 -29.40
C ASN A 326 4.26 -4.58 -28.43
N GLY A 327 4.84 -5.49 -27.63
CA GLY A 327 5.92 -5.18 -26.71
C GLY A 327 5.48 -4.74 -25.32
N ARG A 328 4.19 -4.65 -25.07
CA ARG A 328 3.67 -4.19 -23.78
C ARG A 328 3.51 -5.36 -22.81
N ALA A 329 3.82 -5.09 -21.55
CA ALA A 329 3.53 -6.05 -20.50
C ALA A 329 2.14 -5.77 -19.93
N VAL A 330 1.33 -6.83 -19.80
CA VAL A 330 0.00 -6.75 -19.21
C VAL A 330 0.03 -7.59 -17.93
N TYR A 331 -0.44 -7.04 -16.81
CA TYR A 331 -0.36 -7.79 -15.57
C TYR A 331 -1.51 -7.43 -14.63
N SER A 332 -1.76 -8.34 -13.69
CA SER A 332 -2.75 -8.09 -12.65
C SER A 332 -2.14 -7.19 -11.59
N PHE A 333 -2.95 -6.27 -11.08
CA PHE A 333 -2.51 -5.26 -10.12
C PHE A 333 -3.51 -5.19 -8.99
N CYS A 334 -2.99 -5.24 -7.77
CA CYS A 334 -3.80 -5.02 -6.56
C CYS A 334 -5.06 -5.88 -6.56
N MET A 335 -4.87 -7.19 -6.69
CA MET A 335 -5.98 -8.15 -6.68
C MET A 335 -6.62 -8.18 -5.29
N CYS A 336 -7.95 -8.10 -5.24
CA CYS A 336 -8.73 -8.06 -4.00
C CYS A 336 -9.65 -9.27 -3.96
N PRO A 337 -9.28 -10.30 -3.17
CA PRO A 337 -10.19 -11.44 -3.01
C PRO A 337 -11.44 -11.04 -2.24
N GLY A 338 -12.58 -11.57 -2.66
CA GLY A 338 -13.84 -11.35 -1.94
C GLY A 338 -14.08 -9.90 -1.60
N GLY A 339 -13.94 -9.02 -2.59
CA GLY A 339 -14.01 -7.59 -2.38
C GLY A 339 -14.92 -6.87 -3.36
N THR A 340 -14.72 -5.56 -3.46
CA THR A 340 -15.54 -4.72 -4.32
C THR A 340 -14.65 -3.75 -5.10
N VAL A 341 -15.13 -3.36 -6.28
CA VAL A 341 -14.54 -2.26 -7.04
C VAL A 341 -15.18 -0.98 -6.53
N VAL A 342 -14.38 0.04 -6.29
CA VAL A 342 -14.88 1.28 -5.70
C VAL A 342 -14.49 2.50 -6.53
N ALA A 343 -15.29 3.55 -6.41
CA ALA A 343 -15.02 4.84 -7.02
C ALA A 343 -13.95 5.54 -6.18
N ALA A 344 -12.84 5.87 -6.82
CA ALA A 344 -11.67 6.40 -6.12
C ALA A 344 -11.27 7.78 -6.61
N THR A 345 -12.18 8.51 -7.23
CA THR A 345 -11.87 9.85 -7.71
C THR A 345 -11.67 10.83 -6.56
N SER A 346 -10.83 11.81 -6.79
CA SER A 346 -10.61 12.91 -5.86
C SER A 346 -10.77 14.26 -6.53
N GLU A 347 -11.13 14.28 -7.82
CA GLU A 347 -11.23 15.52 -8.60
C GLU A 347 -12.55 15.56 -9.32
N THR A 348 -13.17 16.73 -9.31
CA THR A 348 -14.45 16.95 -9.95
C THR A 348 -14.37 16.59 -11.44
N GLY A 349 -15.38 15.86 -11.93
CA GLY A 349 -15.48 15.54 -13.35
C GLY A 349 -14.51 14.49 -13.83
N ARG A 350 -14.03 13.62 -12.95
CA ARG A 350 -13.12 12.54 -13.30
C ARG A 350 -13.55 11.24 -12.65
N VAL A 351 -13.20 10.11 -13.28
CA VAL A 351 -13.53 8.78 -12.75
C VAL A 351 -12.27 7.95 -12.74
N VAL A 352 -12.04 7.29 -11.61
CA VAL A 352 -10.95 6.33 -11.45
C VAL A 352 -11.41 5.24 -10.49
N THR A 353 -10.95 4.01 -10.71
CA THR A 353 -11.34 2.85 -9.91
C THR A 353 -10.21 2.37 -9.02
N ASN A 354 -10.58 1.76 -7.89
CA ASN A 354 -9.70 0.98 -7.04
C ASN A 354 -10.43 -0.28 -6.63
N GLY A 355 -9.72 -1.19 -5.95
CA GLY A 355 -10.33 -2.33 -5.31
C GLY A 355 -10.25 -2.21 -3.80
N MET A 356 -11.22 -2.80 -3.11
CA MET A 356 -11.31 -2.74 -1.66
C MET A 356 -11.85 -4.06 -1.14
N SER A 357 -11.47 -4.45 0.07
CA SER A 357 -12.12 -5.56 0.75
C SER A 357 -12.11 -5.35 2.24
N GLN A 358 -12.94 -6.13 2.94
CA GLN A 358 -12.93 -6.18 4.39
C GLN A 358 -11.98 -7.30 4.84
N TYR A 359 -11.75 -7.37 6.13
CA TYR A 359 -10.87 -8.40 6.67
C TYR A 359 -11.35 -9.82 6.32
N SER A 360 -12.66 -10.03 6.33
CA SER A 360 -13.23 -11.35 6.03
C SER A 360 -13.08 -11.77 4.57
N ARG A 361 -12.94 -10.80 3.64
CA ARG A 361 -12.88 -11.09 2.20
C ARG A 361 -14.08 -11.95 1.76
N ASN A 362 -15.28 -11.55 2.20
CA ASN A 362 -16.50 -12.36 2.07
C ASN A 362 -17.46 -11.85 1.01
N GLU A 363 -17.04 -10.88 0.19
CA GLU A 363 -17.93 -10.39 -0.85
C GLU A 363 -18.00 -11.39 -2.01
N ARG A 364 -19.02 -11.22 -2.84
CA ARG A 364 -19.33 -12.17 -3.91
C ARG A 364 -18.23 -12.30 -4.94
N ASN A 365 -17.56 -11.19 -5.28
CA ASN A 365 -16.63 -11.15 -6.41
C ASN A 365 -15.19 -11.02 -5.96
N ALA A 366 -14.30 -11.53 -6.82
CA ALA A 366 -12.88 -11.18 -6.83
C ALA A 366 -12.67 -10.06 -7.85
N ASN A 367 -11.73 -9.15 -7.59
CA ASN A 367 -11.40 -8.14 -8.59
C ASN A 367 -9.91 -7.84 -8.62
N ALA A 368 -9.45 -7.33 -9.76
CA ALA A 368 -8.06 -6.92 -9.93
C ALA A 368 -8.00 -5.87 -11.04
N GLY A 369 -7.00 -5.00 -10.95
CA GLY A 369 -6.61 -4.22 -12.12
C GLY A 369 -5.95 -5.11 -13.13
N ILE A 370 -6.31 -4.97 -14.40
CA ILE A 370 -5.59 -5.57 -15.52
C ILE A 370 -4.98 -4.38 -16.23
N VAL A 371 -3.66 -4.25 -16.13
CA VAL A 371 -3.00 -2.98 -16.46
C VAL A 371 -1.84 -3.21 -17.41
N VAL A 372 -1.52 -2.16 -18.16
CA VAL A 372 -0.45 -2.14 -19.16
C VAL A 372 0.58 -1.13 -18.72
N GLY A 373 1.85 -1.55 -18.63
CA GLY A 373 2.93 -0.66 -18.25
C GLY A 373 3.21 0.39 -19.30
N ILE A 374 3.43 1.62 -18.86
CA ILE A 374 3.77 2.74 -19.76
C ILE A 374 4.97 3.49 -19.19
N SER A 375 5.66 4.22 -20.08
CA SER A 375 6.89 4.89 -19.73
C SER A 375 6.92 6.32 -20.23
N PRO A 376 7.67 7.20 -19.53
CA PRO A 376 7.78 8.58 -20.00
C PRO A 376 8.33 8.72 -21.41
N GLU A 377 9.37 7.95 -21.73
CA GLU A 377 10.05 8.11 -23.03
C GLU A 377 9.13 7.75 -24.19
N GLN A 378 8.32 6.72 -24.02
CA GLN A 378 7.51 6.17 -25.10
C GLN A 378 6.11 6.77 -25.11
N ASP A 379 5.52 7.05 -23.96
CA ASP A 379 4.09 7.27 -23.86
C ASP A 379 3.68 8.64 -23.32
N PHE A 380 4.53 9.29 -22.51
CA PHE A 380 4.19 10.63 -22.02
C PHE A 380 5.45 11.47 -21.87
N PRO A 381 6.11 11.76 -22.99
CA PRO A 381 7.26 12.69 -22.94
C PRO A 381 6.78 14.09 -22.58
N GLY A 382 7.66 14.94 -22.11
CA GLY A 382 7.31 16.33 -21.81
C GLY A 382 7.57 16.77 -20.41
N GLY A 383 8.40 16.03 -19.65
CA GLY A 383 8.85 16.46 -18.35
C GLY A 383 8.13 15.75 -17.20
N PRO A 384 8.47 16.13 -15.98
CA PRO A 384 8.01 15.35 -14.82
C PRO A 384 6.51 15.39 -14.57
N LEU A 385 5.80 16.40 -15.08
CA LEU A 385 4.35 16.50 -14.86
C LEU A 385 3.52 15.90 -15.98
N ALA A 386 4.16 15.36 -17.02
CA ALA A 386 3.43 14.85 -18.18
C ALA A 386 2.54 13.66 -17.84
N GLY A 387 2.98 12.80 -16.93
CA GLY A 387 2.17 11.66 -16.52
C GLY A 387 0.91 12.06 -15.78
N LEU A 388 1.00 13.10 -14.95
CA LEU A 388 -0.19 13.65 -14.29
C LEU A 388 -1.21 14.10 -15.33
N ALA A 389 -0.75 14.82 -16.35
CA ALA A 389 -1.64 15.33 -17.38
C ALA A 389 -2.32 14.20 -18.13
N LEU A 390 -1.58 13.13 -18.43
CA LEU A 390 -2.16 11.96 -19.08
C LEU A 390 -3.26 11.33 -18.23
N GLN A 391 -2.98 11.14 -16.93
CA GLN A 391 -3.99 10.58 -16.03
C GLN A 391 -5.25 11.45 -16.02
N GLU A 392 -5.08 12.76 -15.91
CA GLU A 392 -6.21 13.69 -15.87
C GLU A 392 -7.06 13.59 -17.13
N THR A 393 -6.41 13.55 -18.29
CA THR A 393 -7.11 13.44 -19.57
C THR A 393 -7.94 12.15 -19.63
N LEU A 394 -7.34 11.03 -19.27
CA LEU A 394 -8.03 9.75 -19.35
C LEU A 394 -9.16 9.65 -18.33
N GLU A 395 -8.95 10.17 -17.12
CA GLU A 395 -9.98 10.14 -16.09
C GLU A 395 -11.16 11.05 -16.44
N SER A 396 -10.90 12.18 -17.09
CA SER A 396 -11.97 13.06 -17.57
C SER A 396 -12.79 12.39 -18.66
N HIS A 397 -12.11 11.69 -19.57
CA HIS A 397 -12.81 10.97 -20.64
C HIS A 397 -13.64 9.82 -20.05
N ALA A 398 -13.11 9.11 -19.06
CA ALA A 398 -13.87 8.05 -18.40
C ALA A 398 -15.14 8.59 -17.75
N TYR A 399 -15.06 9.77 -17.15
CA TYR A 399 -16.22 10.42 -16.56
C TYR A 399 -17.33 10.61 -17.62
N VAL A 400 -16.96 11.12 -18.80
CA VAL A 400 -17.92 11.32 -19.88
C VAL A 400 -18.48 9.97 -20.38
N LEU A 401 -17.62 8.99 -20.59
CA LEU A 401 -18.05 7.66 -21.04
C LEU A 401 -19.01 7.01 -20.05
N GLY A 402 -18.85 7.27 -18.77
CA GLY A 402 -19.72 6.72 -17.73
C GLY A 402 -21.02 7.47 -17.53
N GLY A 403 -21.24 8.58 -18.27
CA GLY A 403 -22.49 9.32 -18.18
C GLY A 403 -22.44 10.59 -17.37
N SER A 404 -21.26 11.04 -16.96
CA SER A 404 -21.02 12.31 -16.28
C SER A 404 -21.74 12.43 -14.93
N ASP A 405 -21.81 11.33 -14.19
CA ASP A 405 -22.42 11.33 -12.87
C ASP A 405 -21.66 10.43 -11.88
N TYR A 406 -20.39 10.16 -12.17
CA TYR A 406 -19.50 9.30 -11.38
C TYR A 406 -19.79 7.81 -11.53
N CYS A 407 -20.76 7.41 -12.36
CA CYS A 407 -20.80 6.03 -12.83
C CYS A 407 -19.57 5.78 -13.69
N ALA A 408 -19.09 4.56 -13.69
CA ALA A 408 -17.91 4.19 -14.46
C ALA A 408 -18.31 3.54 -15.78
N PRO A 409 -17.54 3.76 -16.85
CA PRO A 409 -17.80 3.01 -18.09
C PRO A 409 -17.39 1.56 -17.91
N GLY A 410 -18.13 0.65 -18.53
CA GLY A 410 -17.84 -0.77 -18.45
C GLY A 410 -18.16 -1.51 -19.73
N GLN A 411 -17.70 -2.77 -19.75
CA GLN A 411 -17.92 -3.63 -20.91
C GLN A 411 -17.73 -5.07 -20.46
N LEU A 412 -18.49 -5.99 -21.03
CA LEU A 412 -18.29 -7.40 -20.73
C LEU A 412 -17.02 -7.89 -21.43
N VAL A 413 -16.32 -8.82 -20.81
CA VAL A 413 -15.03 -9.30 -21.32
C VAL A 413 -15.17 -9.88 -22.72
N GLY A 414 -16.19 -10.72 -22.95
CA GLY A 414 -16.36 -11.30 -24.29
C GLY A 414 -16.55 -10.25 -25.36
N ASP A 415 -17.41 -9.25 -25.07
CA ASP A 415 -17.63 -8.16 -26.02
C ASP A 415 -16.36 -7.33 -26.25
N PHE A 416 -15.62 -7.08 -25.17
CA PHE A 416 -14.36 -6.33 -25.28
C PHE A 416 -13.37 -7.05 -26.22
N ILE A 417 -13.24 -8.35 -26.03
CA ILE A 417 -12.32 -9.14 -26.87
C ILE A 417 -12.76 -9.09 -28.33
N ARG A 418 -14.07 -9.14 -28.60
CA ARG A 418 -14.61 -9.11 -29.95
C ARG A 418 -14.80 -7.71 -30.52
N ALA A 419 -14.43 -6.68 -29.75
CA ALA A 419 -14.58 -5.27 -30.15
C ALA A 419 -16.05 -4.90 -30.44
N GLN A 420 -16.93 -5.31 -29.55
CA GLN A 420 -18.37 -5.01 -29.63
C GLN A 420 -18.81 -4.31 -28.34
N ALA A 421 -19.70 -3.32 -28.47
CA ALA A 421 -20.27 -2.66 -27.29
C ALA A 421 -21.14 -3.63 -26.53
N SER A 422 -21.22 -3.46 -25.21
CA SER A 422 -22.09 -4.22 -24.34
C SER A 422 -23.34 -3.42 -24.01
N SER A 423 -24.47 -4.14 -23.82
CA SER A 423 -25.72 -3.49 -23.46
C SER A 423 -26.39 -4.10 -22.23
N GLU A 424 -26.07 -5.35 -21.87
CA GLU A 424 -26.70 -6.04 -20.75
C GLU A 424 -25.67 -6.84 -19.99
N PHE A 425 -25.83 -6.88 -18.65
CA PHE A 425 -25.01 -7.75 -17.82
C PHE A 425 -25.47 -9.20 -17.97
N GLY A 426 -24.53 -10.12 -17.78
CA GLY A 426 -24.82 -11.54 -17.64
C GLY A 426 -24.92 -11.93 -16.17
N ASP A 427 -24.34 -13.08 -15.84
CA ASP A 427 -24.42 -13.60 -14.47
C ASP A 427 -23.52 -12.87 -13.48
N VAL A 428 -22.50 -12.17 -13.96
CA VAL A 428 -21.59 -11.45 -13.07
C VAL A 428 -22.14 -10.04 -12.85
N GLU A 429 -22.46 -9.75 -11.60
CA GLU A 429 -23.00 -8.45 -11.22
C GLU A 429 -21.86 -7.56 -10.73
N PRO A 430 -21.64 -6.40 -11.35
CA PRO A 430 -20.53 -5.54 -10.89
C PRO A 430 -20.78 -4.96 -9.52
N SER A 431 -19.70 -4.71 -8.80
CA SER A 431 -19.78 -4.18 -7.44
C SER A 431 -19.56 -2.67 -7.37
N TYR A 432 -19.06 -2.06 -8.43
CA TYR A 432 -18.73 -0.63 -8.40
C TYR A 432 -19.97 0.20 -8.11
N LYS A 433 -19.86 1.01 -7.08
CA LYS A 433 -20.84 2.05 -6.78
C LYS A 433 -20.12 3.38 -6.98
N PRO A 434 -20.69 4.30 -7.68
CA PRO A 434 -22.13 4.59 -7.99
C PRO A 434 -22.83 3.68 -9.00
N GLY A 435 -22.11 2.94 -9.84
CA GLY A 435 -22.72 2.07 -10.83
C GLY A 435 -21.92 2.06 -12.13
N VAL A 436 -22.16 1.04 -12.93
CA VAL A 436 -21.43 0.83 -14.17
C VAL A 436 -22.37 1.06 -15.35
N LYS A 437 -21.94 1.91 -16.29
CA LYS A 437 -22.67 2.12 -17.55
C LYS A 437 -21.99 1.31 -18.65
N LEU A 438 -22.69 0.30 -19.14
CA LEU A 438 -22.13 -0.55 -20.20
C LEU A 438 -22.03 0.19 -21.54
N GLY A 439 -21.01 -0.14 -22.29
CA GLY A 439 -20.75 0.42 -23.59
C GLY A 439 -19.50 -0.18 -24.20
N ASP A 440 -18.71 0.68 -24.81
CA ASP A 440 -17.48 0.28 -25.51
C ASP A 440 -16.30 1.00 -24.87
N LEU A 441 -15.36 0.23 -24.35
CA LEU A 441 -14.17 0.77 -23.68
C LEU A 441 -13.02 1.07 -24.66
N ALA A 442 -13.22 0.91 -25.96
CA ALA A 442 -12.12 1.01 -26.93
C ALA A 442 -11.41 2.36 -26.92
N THR A 443 -12.09 3.45 -26.55
CA THR A 443 -11.47 4.77 -26.47
C THR A 443 -11.04 5.16 -25.07
N ALA A 444 -11.28 4.32 -24.07
CA ALA A 444 -11.01 4.67 -22.68
C ALA A 444 -9.52 4.75 -22.37
N LEU A 445 -8.70 4.04 -23.14
CA LEU A 445 -7.25 4.01 -22.98
C LEU A 445 -6.62 4.16 -24.37
N PRO A 446 -5.32 4.48 -24.42
CA PRO A 446 -4.63 4.48 -25.72
C PRO A 446 -4.74 3.14 -26.44
N ALA A 447 -4.71 3.18 -27.77
CA ALA A 447 -4.93 1.99 -28.58
C ALA A 447 -3.96 0.85 -28.25
N TYR A 448 -2.69 1.18 -27.95
CA TYR A 448 -1.73 0.14 -27.64
C TYR A 448 -2.11 -0.62 -26.36
N ALA A 449 -2.72 0.06 -25.40
CA ALA A 449 -3.15 -0.59 -24.17
C ALA A 449 -4.38 -1.46 -24.42
N ILE A 450 -5.32 -0.95 -25.20
CA ILE A 450 -6.52 -1.72 -25.57
C ILE A 450 -6.12 -3.02 -26.30
N ASP A 451 -5.22 -2.90 -27.28
CA ASP A 451 -4.76 -4.06 -28.05
C ASP A 451 -4.07 -5.08 -27.15
N ALA A 452 -3.22 -4.60 -26.24
CA ALA A 452 -2.48 -5.51 -25.35
C ALA A 452 -3.43 -6.24 -24.41
N ILE A 453 -4.43 -5.56 -23.84
CA ILE A 453 -5.38 -6.18 -22.95
C ILE A 453 -6.25 -7.20 -23.69
N ARG A 454 -6.70 -6.86 -24.90
CA ARG A 454 -7.47 -7.81 -25.72
C ARG A 454 -6.70 -9.10 -25.95
N GLU A 455 -5.40 -8.98 -26.23
CA GLU A 455 -4.55 -10.17 -26.42
C GLU A 455 -4.39 -10.96 -25.12
N ALA A 456 -4.22 -10.27 -24.00
CA ALA A 456 -3.88 -10.91 -22.73
C ALA A 456 -5.03 -11.69 -22.13
N LEU A 457 -6.27 -11.22 -22.28
CA LEU A 457 -7.40 -11.84 -21.59
C LEU A 457 -7.59 -13.31 -21.96
N PRO A 458 -7.55 -13.71 -23.23
CA PRO A 458 -7.62 -15.15 -23.52
C PRO A 458 -6.44 -15.96 -22.96
N VAL A 459 -5.24 -15.37 -22.92
CA VAL A 459 -4.09 -16.04 -22.31
C VAL A 459 -4.34 -16.27 -20.82
N PHE A 460 -4.85 -15.26 -20.13
CA PHE A 460 -5.20 -15.40 -18.71
C PHE A 460 -6.29 -16.44 -18.51
N GLY A 461 -7.21 -16.57 -19.47
CA GLY A 461 -8.25 -17.59 -19.42
C GLY A 461 -7.69 -19.01 -19.49
N ARG A 462 -6.54 -19.20 -20.13
CA ARG A 462 -5.86 -20.48 -20.13
C ARG A 462 -5.13 -20.76 -18.82
N GLN A 463 -4.73 -19.72 -18.11
CA GLN A 463 -4.04 -19.86 -16.82
C GLN A 463 -5.02 -20.03 -15.67
N ILE A 464 -6.14 -19.33 -15.72
CA ILE A 464 -7.22 -19.44 -14.73
C ILE A 464 -8.50 -19.72 -15.53
N ARG A 465 -8.98 -20.95 -15.44
CA ARG A 465 -10.13 -21.36 -16.24
C ARG A 465 -11.33 -20.50 -15.92
N GLY A 466 -11.91 -19.89 -16.94
CA GLY A 466 -13.05 -19.00 -16.79
C GLY A 466 -12.72 -17.54 -16.63
N PHE A 467 -11.43 -17.20 -16.56
CA PHE A 467 -11.03 -15.80 -16.40
C PHE A 467 -11.54 -14.92 -17.54
N ASP A 468 -11.54 -15.45 -18.76
CA ASP A 468 -12.01 -14.72 -19.95
C ASP A 468 -13.45 -15.04 -20.32
N ARG A 469 -14.25 -15.52 -19.35
CA ARG A 469 -15.66 -15.80 -19.61
C ARG A 469 -16.36 -14.56 -20.16
N ASP A 470 -17.36 -14.81 -21.04
CA ASP A 470 -17.98 -13.70 -21.77
C ASP A 470 -18.57 -12.63 -20.86
N ASP A 471 -19.14 -13.02 -19.72
CA ASP A 471 -19.87 -12.09 -18.87
C ASP A 471 -19.07 -11.56 -17.68
N ALA A 472 -17.78 -11.84 -17.59
CA ALA A 472 -16.93 -11.13 -16.64
C ALA A 472 -16.97 -9.63 -17.00
N VAL A 473 -16.80 -8.76 -16.00
CA VAL A 473 -17.03 -7.32 -16.17
C VAL A 473 -15.73 -6.56 -16.06
N LEU A 474 -15.49 -5.69 -17.05
CA LEU A 474 -14.41 -4.68 -17.02
C LEU A 474 -15.02 -3.33 -16.66
N THR A 475 -14.40 -2.65 -15.70
CA THR A 475 -14.83 -1.32 -15.26
C THR A 475 -13.66 -0.36 -15.40
N GLY A 476 -13.89 0.79 -16.05
CA GLY A 476 -12.84 1.78 -16.33
C GLY A 476 -12.89 2.98 -15.40
N ILE A 477 -11.73 3.54 -15.16
CA ILE A 477 -10.37 3.14 -15.53
C ILE A 477 -9.49 3.03 -14.28
N GLU A 478 -8.49 2.20 -14.39
CA GLU A 478 -7.47 2.06 -13.36
C GLU A 478 -6.25 2.85 -13.82
N SER A 479 -6.06 4.05 -13.29
CA SER A 479 -5.03 4.97 -13.77
C SER A 479 -4.02 5.37 -12.70
N ARG A 480 -4.34 5.14 -11.43
CA ARG A 480 -3.48 5.58 -10.33
C ARG A 480 -2.82 4.37 -9.67
N THR A 481 -2.18 3.56 -10.51
CA THR A 481 -1.51 2.35 -10.03
C THR A 481 -0.28 2.67 -9.19
N SER A 482 0.43 3.74 -9.54
CA SER A 482 1.54 4.26 -8.76
C SER A 482 1.73 5.72 -9.15
N SER A 483 2.64 6.39 -8.47
CA SER A 483 2.92 7.79 -8.80
C SER A 483 3.52 7.91 -10.19
N PRO A 484 3.07 8.89 -10.98
CA PRO A 484 3.65 9.10 -12.32
C PRO A 484 4.93 9.92 -12.30
N LEU A 485 5.42 10.26 -11.12
CA LEU A 485 6.65 11.04 -10.99
C LEU A 485 7.41 10.59 -9.75
N ARG A 486 8.65 11.00 -9.70
CA ARG A 486 9.50 10.82 -8.53
C ARG A 486 10.00 12.19 -8.09
N ILE A 487 9.86 12.49 -6.81
CA ILE A 487 10.52 13.64 -6.19
C ILE A 487 11.84 13.11 -5.68
N THR A 488 12.88 13.26 -6.47
CA THR A 488 14.11 12.51 -6.30
C THR A 488 14.87 12.94 -5.05
N ARG A 489 15.37 11.95 -4.31
CA ARG A 489 16.11 12.17 -3.07
C ARG A 489 17.43 11.43 -3.12
N ASP A 490 18.42 11.85 -2.32
CA ASP A 490 19.67 11.12 -2.22
C ASP A 490 19.45 9.84 -1.40
N ASN A 491 20.27 8.83 -1.66
CA ASN A 491 20.06 7.51 -1.07
C ASN A 491 20.57 7.41 0.36
N GLN A 492 21.43 8.33 0.79
CA GLN A 492 22.04 8.26 2.11
C GLN A 492 21.26 9.07 3.15
N HIS A 493 20.94 10.32 2.83
CA HIS A 493 20.27 11.22 3.77
C HIS A 493 18.79 11.37 3.50
N LEU A 494 18.33 10.86 2.36
CA LEU A 494 16.92 10.83 1.97
C LEU A 494 16.31 12.23 1.80
N GLN A 495 17.15 13.24 1.55
CA GLN A 495 16.68 14.59 1.26
C GLN A 495 16.57 14.80 -0.23
N SER A 496 15.67 15.73 -0.61
CA SER A 496 15.56 16.17 -2.00
C SER A 496 16.95 16.47 -2.58
N LEU A 497 17.14 16.13 -3.86
CA LEU A 497 18.43 16.36 -4.50
C LEU A 497 18.84 17.84 -4.51
N ASN A 498 17.86 18.75 -4.54
CA ASN A 498 18.19 20.17 -4.64
C ASN A 498 17.51 21.05 -3.59
N THR A 499 16.86 20.46 -2.58
CA THR A 499 16.19 21.24 -1.54
C THR A 499 16.48 20.61 -0.19
N ARG A 500 17.39 21.24 0.56
CA ARG A 500 17.78 20.74 1.87
C ARG A 500 16.63 20.85 2.85
N GLY A 501 16.52 19.86 3.73
CA GLY A 501 15.49 19.81 4.74
C GLY A 501 14.15 19.27 4.26
N LEU A 502 14.04 18.97 2.96
CA LEU A 502 12.84 18.41 2.36
C LEU A 502 13.06 16.92 2.12
N TYR A 503 12.17 16.09 2.69
CA TYR A 503 12.32 14.63 2.68
C TYR A 503 11.16 14.01 1.87
N PRO A 504 11.37 13.78 0.57
CA PRO A 504 10.34 13.10 -0.23
C PRO A 504 10.19 11.67 0.24
N ALA A 505 8.97 11.22 0.46
CA ALA A 505 8.74 9.93 1.09
C ALA A 505 7.51 9.24 0.53
N GLY A 506 7.53 7.92 0.58
CA GLY A 506 6.38 7.10 0.33
C GLY A 506 5.98 7.01 -1.11
N GLU A 507 4.70 6.65 -1.29
CA GLU A 507 4.18 6.35 -2.63
C GLU A 507 4.11 7.58 -3.53
N GLY A 508 3.74 8.74 -2.97
CA GLY A 508 3.62 9.96 -3.77
C GLY A 508 4.93 10.43 -4.34
N ALA A 509 6.02 10.25 -3.60
CA ALA A 509 7.35 10.63 -4.06
C ALA A 509 8.00 9.56 -4.94
N GLY A 510 7.36 8.41 -5.12
CA GLY A 510 7.86 7.35 -5.98
C GLY A 510 8.74 6.34 -5.28
N TYR A 511 8.70 6.25 -3.96
CA TYR A 511 9.60 5.39 -3.18
C TYR A 511 8.92 4.26 -2.45
N ALA A 512 7.63 4.05 -2.67
CA ALA A 512 6.90 2.94 -2.07
C ALA A 512 5.67 2.62 -2.92
N GLY A 513 5.10 1.46 -2.70
CA GLY A 513 3.88 1.07 -3.40
C GLY A 513 3.05 0.13 -2.53
N GLY A 514 2.28 0.67 -1.61
CA GLY A 514 1.43 -0.10 -0.73
C GLY A 514 1.63 0.28 0.72
N ILE A 515 0.79 -0.27 1.59
CA ILE A 515 0.76 0.13 2.99
C ILE A 515 2.08 -0.21 3.70
N LEU A 516 2.53 -1.46 3.56
CA LEU A 516 3.72 -1.87 4.29
C LEU A 516 4.95 -1.11 3.83
N SER A 517 5.19 -1.04 2.52
CA SER A 517 6.39 -0.35 2.03
C SER A 517 6.33 1.14 2.33
N ALA A 518 5.15 1.74 2.31
CA ALA A 518 5.02 3.16 2.68
C ALA A 518 5.34 3.37 4.16
N GLY A 519 4.85 2.47 5.03
CA GLY A 519 5.17 2.57 6.46
C GLY A 519 6.66 2.40 6.72
N VAL A 520 7.28 1.44 6.05
CA VAL A 520 8.73 1.22 6.17
C VAL A 520 9.49 2.46 5.72
N ASP A 521 9.09 3.05 4.59
CA ASP A 521 9.76 4.25 4.12
C ASP A 521 9.59 5.41 5.11
N GLY A 522 8.41 5.51 5.74
CA GLY A 522 8.19 6.51 6.78
C GLY A 522 9.16 6.37 7.94
N ILE A 523 9.40 5.13 8.38
CA ILE A 523 10.38 4.89 9.45
C ILE A 523 11.78 5.32 9.01
N LYS A 524 12.18 4.92 7.79
CA LYS A 524 13.51 5.27 7.28
C LYS A 524 13.71 6.79 7.20
N VAL A 525 12.69 7.49 6.70
CA VAL A 525 12.77 8.94 6.57
C VAL A 525 12.81 9.60 7.95
N ALA A 526 12.03 9.09 8.90
CA ALA A 526 12.08 9.62 10.27
C ALA A 526 13.47 9.48 10.88
N GLU A 527 14.11 8.33 10.66
CA GLU A 527 15.47 8.12 11.17
C GLU A 527 16.45 9.09 10.54
N ALA A 528 16.36 9.27 9.22
CA ALA A 528 17.27 10.19 8.52
C ALA A 528 17.06 11.63 8.99
N LEU A 529 15.81 12.03 9.17
CA LEU A 529 15.49 13.39 9.62
C LEU A 529 15.99 13.62 11.05
N ALA A 530 15.75 12.65 11.95
CA ALA A 530 16.21 12.78 13.32
C ALA A 530 17.73 12.90 13.40
N THR A 531 18.42 12.08 12.62
CA THR A 531 19.88 12.13 12.55
C THR A 531 20.35 13.50 12.05
N ALA A 532 19.69 14.02 11.02
CA ALA A 532 20.07 15.34 10.47
C ALA A 532 19.83 16.46 11.48
N MET A 533 18.70 16.43 12.20
CA MET A 533 18.44 17.47 13.19
C MET A 533 19.52 17.51 14.27
N LEU A 534 19.95 16.34 14.74
CA LEU A 534 20.98 16.29 15.77
C LEU A 534 22.34 16.70 15.22
N ALA A 535 22.66 16.31 13.98
CA ALA A 535 23.92 16.71 13.35
C ALA A 535 23.97 18.22 13.11
N ASP A 536 22.87 18.82 12.70
CA ASP A 536 22.83 20.25 12.46
C ASP A 536 23.05 21.04 13.74
N ARG A 537 22.51 20.58 14.88
CA ARG A 537 22.75 21.21 16.16
C ARG A 537 24.23 21.19 16.54
N VAL A 538 24.87 20.05 16.34
CA VAL A 538 26.28 19.90 16.67
C VAL A 538 27.15 20.78 15.76
N ALA A 539 26.79 20.84 14.47
CA ALA A 539 27.59 21.56 13.49
C ALA A 539 27.56 23.08 13.69
N THR A 540 26.48 23.62 14.25
CA THR A 540 26.29 25.08 14.37
C THR A 540 25.91 25.53 15.77
N PRO A 541 26.56 25.04 16.84
CA PRO A 541 26.15 25.45 18.19
C PRO A 541 26.38 26.92 18.48
N GLY A 542 27.47 27.52 17.94
CA GLY A 542 27.75 28.93 18.11
C GLY A 542 26.73 29.81 17.45
N LYS A 543 26.33 29.48 16.23
CA LYS A 543 25.30 30.25 15.52
C LYS A 543 23.96 30.22 16.24
N LEU A 544 23.60 29.06 16.79
CA LEU A 544 22.36 28.95 17.53
C LEU A 544 22.36 29.84 18.78
N ARG A 545 23.48 29.91 19.47
CA ARG A 545 23.60 30.80 20.63
C ARG A 545 23.50 32.26 20.24
N ASP A 546 24.14 32.64 19.13
CA ASP A 546 24.15 34.01 18.69
C ASP A 546 22.77 34.48 18.23
N GLN A 547 21.91 33.60 17.80
CA GLN A 547 20.56 33.94 17.38
C GLN A 547 19.60 34.16 18.55
N HIS A 548 20.01 33.83 19.77
CA HIS A 548 19.24 34.02 20.96
C HIS A 548 19.77 35.20 21.79
#